data_f0c9b48cc25daa9655d77a99c032e9a6
#
_entry.id   f0c9b48cc25daa9655d77a99c032e9a6
#
_cell.length_a   1.000
_cell.length_b   1.000
_cell.length_c   1.000
_cell.angle_alpha   90.00
_cell.angle_beta   90.00
_cell.angle_gamma   90.00
#
_symmetry.space_group_name_H-M   'P 1'
#
loop_
_entity.id
_entity.type
_entity.pdbx_description
1 polymer ?
#
loop_
_entity_poly.entity_id
_entity_poly.type
_entity_poly.pdbx_seq_one_letter_code
_entity_poly.pdbx_strand_id
1 'polypeptide(L)'
;GDDEMITTINPYPMTEEQTYDNGVLIVNEGPFSGGSASLDFHDIGKDTLLRNVYSTVNDGQVIGSILQSVTVIGDNAYLVVNNSAKIEVVDAITMDYKNTITGVFGPRYIVALNNNEAVVSEWGLDGLSGQLKKINLSTMTVTDSVSVSGPEQMVISDDKIFVANSGGFGESNVVSVHGFDLVQEIEIPVGKRTIDMVQDINSDI
;
A
#
# COMPACT_ATOMS: atom_id res chain seq x y z
N GLY A 1 -27.11 -50.97 -30.65
CA GLY A 1 -26.52 -49.72 -31.06
C GLY A 1 -25.84 -49.08 -29.84
N ASP A 2 -24.52 -49.21 -29.76
CA ASP A 2 -23.71 -48.60 -28.70
C ASP A 2 -23.50 -47.14 -29.08
N ASP A 3 -24.16 -46.24 -28.32
CA ASP A 3 -23.87 -44.80 -28.36
C ASP A 3 -22.52 -44.58 -27.65
N GLU A 4 -21.43 -44.55 -28.43
CA GLU A 4 -20.17 -43.97 -27.93
C GLU A 4 -20.38 -42.50 -27.61
N MET A 5 -20.41 -42.14 -26.33
CA MET A 5 -20.27 -40.76 -25.89
C MET A 5 -18.92 -40.22 -26.31
N ILE A 6 -18.89 -39.41 -27.35
CA ILE A 6 -17.72 -38.64 -27.75
C ILE A 6 -17.46 -37.61 -26.64
N THR A 7 -16.56 -37.93 -25.72
CA THR A 7 -16.00 -36.97 -24.80
C THR A 7 -15.17 -35.98 -25.61
N THR A 8 -15.69 -34.83 -25.93
CA THR A 8 -14.92 -33.71 -26.49
C THR A 8 -13.87 -33.32 -25.45
N ILE A 9 -12.66 -33.85 -25.61
CA ILE A 9 -11.49 -33.34 -24.85
C ILE A 9 -11.23 -31.95 -25.42
N ASN A 10 -11.40 -30.93 -24.57
CA ASN A 10 -10.99 -29.55 -24.90
C ASN A 10 -9.47 -29.60 -25.20
N PRO A 11 -9.02 -29.35 -26.46
CA PRO A 11 -7.61 -29.53 -26.83
C PRO A 11 -6.73 -28.35 -26.35
N TYR A 12 -7.29 -27.36 -25.68
CA TYR A 12 -6.52 -26.26 -25.04
C TYR A 12 -6.38 -26.59 -23.57
N PRO A 13 -5.14 -26.86 -23.09
CA PRO A 13 -4.92 -26.87 -21.66
C PRO A 13 -5.43 -25.54 -21.11
N MET A 14 -6.26 -25.59 -20.06
CA MET A 14 -6.55 -24.40 -19.26
C MET A 14 -5.19 -23.86 -18.89
N THR A 15 -4.80 -22.73 -19.45
CA THR A 15 -3.62 -22.00 -18.96
C THR A 15 -3.92 -21.68 -17.51
N GLU A 16 -3.10 -22.18 -16.59
CA GLU A 16 -3.20 -21.80 -15.18
C GLU A 16 -3.28 -20.27 -15.14
N GLU A 17 -4.30 -19.76 -14.48
CA GLU A 17 -4.47 -18.31 -14.30
C GLU A 17 -3.23 -17.80 -13.55
N GLN A 18 -2.60 -16.75 -14.08
CA GLN A 18 -1.40 -16.21 -13.45
C GLN A 18 -1.77 -15.61 -12.09
N THR A 19 -1.12 -16.10 -11.03
CA THR A 19 -1.23 -15.56 -9.68
C THR A 19 0.05 -14.84 -9.26
N TYR A 20 -0.06 -13.94 -8.28
CA TYR A 20 1.03 -13.10 -7.78
C TYR A 20 1.26 -13.33 -6.28
N ASP A 21 1.06 -14.57 -5.80
CA ASP A 21 1.09 -14.96 -4.40
C ASP A 21 2.41 -15.62 -3.96
N ASN A 22 3.26 -16.03 -4.92
CA ASN A 22 4.53 -16.69 -4.64
C ASN A 22 5.71 -15.89 -5.19
N GLY A 23 5.95 -14.71 -4.66
CA GLY A 23 7.00 -13.85 -5.17
C GLY A 23 7.16 -12.53 -4.44
N VAL A 24 7.77 -11.59 -5.13
CA VAL A 24 8.07 -10.25 -4.63
C VAL A 24 7.45 -9.20 -5.54
N LEU A 25 6.61 -8.34 -4.99
CA LEU A 25 6.13 -7.13 -5.65
C LEU A 25 7.24 -6.08 -5.64
N ILE A 26 7.55 -5.52 -6.81
CA ILE A 26 8.61 -4.54 -7.01
C ILE A 26 7.96 -3.22 -7.43
N VAL A 27 8.09 -2.22 -6.56
CA VAL A 27 7.54 -0.89 -6.76
C VAL A 27 8.51 -0.06 -7.61
N ASN A 28 8.02 0.41 -8.76
CA ASN A 28 8.72 1.38 -9.59
C ASN A 28 7.99 2.72 -9.45
N GLU A 29 8.59 3.63 -8.70
CA GLU A 29 7.99 4.92 -8.32
C GLU A 29 7.48 5.71 -9.53
N GLY A 30 8.22 5.66 -10.63
CA GLY A 30 7.91 6.43 -11.83
C GLY A 30 8.36 7.88 -11.73
N PRO A 31 8.19 8.66 -12.81
CA PRO A 31 8.59 10.06 -12.83
C PRO A 31 7.57 10.95 -12.09
N PHE A 32 8.06 12.04 -11.50
CA PHE A 32 7.21 13.05 -10.84
C PHE A 32 6.22 13.71 -11.83
N SER A 33 6.60 13.86 -13.08
CA SER A 33 5.74 14.41 -14.13
C SER A 33 5.96 13.68 -15.47
N GLY A 34 4.90 13.61 -16.28
CA GLY A 34 4.97 13.11 -17.66
C GLY A 34 5.08 11.59 -17.79
N GLY A 35 4.60 10.81 -16.81
CA GLY A 35 4.60 9.36 -16.88
C GLY A 35 3.74 8.72 -15.81
N SER A 36 3.79 7.40 -15.73
CA SER A 36 3.12 6.61 -14.70
C SER A 36 4.13 5.73 -13.97
N ALA A 37 3.85 5.46 -12.71
CA ALA A 37 4.47 4.40 -11.94
C ALA A 37 4.12 3.02 -12.52
N SER A 38 4.87 2.01 -12.11
CA SER A 38 4.55 0.61 -12.45
C SER A 38 4.80 -0.33 -11.28
N LEU A 39 4.15 -1.47 -11.34
CA LEU A 39 4.34 -2.57 -10.40
C LEU A 39 4.83 -3.78 -11.19
N ASP A 40 5.99 -4.31 -10.79
CA ASP A 40 6.52 -5.55 -11.33
C ASP A 40 6.40 -6.67 -10.27
N PHE A 41 6.48 -7.91 -10.70
CA PHE A 41 6.44 -9.08 -9.82
C PHE A 41 7.53 -10.07 -10.20
N HIS A 42 8.37 -10.45 -9.25
CA HIS A 42 9.30 -11.56 -9.43
C HIS A 42 8.69 -12.84 -8.87
N ASP A 43 8.27 -13.73 -9.75
CA ASP A 43 7.77 -15.06 -9.41
C ASP A 43 8.96 -15.94 -8.98
N ILE A 44 9.02 -16.26 -7.69
CA ILE A 44 10.12 -17.06 -7.13
C ILE A 44 10.05 -18.51 -7.63
N GLY A 45 8.86 -19.05 -7.81
CA GLY A 45 8.67 -20.44 -8.25
C GLY A 45 9.12 -20.69 -9.70
N LYS A 46 8.96 -19.68 -10.56
CA LYS A 46 9.32 -19.73 -11.99
C LYS A 46 10.63 -19.01 -12.30
N ASP A 47 11.23 -18.34 -11.32
CA ASP A 47 12.41 -17.44 -11.48
C ASP A 47 12.22 -16.46 -12.64
N THR A 48 11.08 -15.82 -12.69
CA THR A 48 10.66 -14.95 -13.81
C THR A 48 10.20 -13.59 -13.32
N LEU A 49 10.67 -12.53 -13.99
CA LEU A 49 10.22 -11.17 -13.74
C LEU A 49 9.05 -10.82 -14.68
N LEU A 50 7.88 -10.59 -14.11
CA LEU A 50 6.69 -10.09 -14.78
C LEU A 50 6.63 -8.57 -14.60
N ARG A 51 6.57 -7.84 -15.72
CA ARG A 51 6.60 -6.38 -15.72
C ARG A 51 5.21 -5.79 -15.86
N ASN A 52 5.01 -4.61 -15.24
CA ASN A 52 3.77 -3.83 -15.36
C ASN A 52 2.51 -4.64 -15.03
N VAL A 53 2.58 -5.47 -13.97
CA VAL A 53 1.50 -6.44 -13.67
C VAL A 53 0.13 -5.75 -13.47
N TYR A 54 0.10 -4.57 -12.84
CA TYR A 54 -1.16 -3.83 -12.68
C TYR A 54 -1.80 -3.50 -14.04
N SER A 55 -1.06 -2.89 -14.94
CA SER A 55 -1.64 -2.49 -16.23
C SER A 55 -1.92 -3.68 -17.14
N THR A 56 -1.15 -4.77 -17.01
CA THR A 56 -1.37 -6.01 -17.76
C THR A 56 -2.69 -6.68 -17.38
N VAL A 57 -3.00 -6.72 -16.07
CA VAL A 57 -4.24 -7.34 -15.56
C VAL A 57 -5.44 -6.41 -15.78
N ASN A 58 -5.28 -5.09 -15.70
CA ASN A 58 -6.37 -4.13 -15.69
C ASN A 58 -6.50 -3.36 -17.02
N ASP A 59 -6.48 -4.07 -18.13
CA ASP A 59 -6.78 -3.57 -19.50
C ASP A 59 -5.97 -2.32 -19.91
N GLY A 60 -4.71 -2.24 -19.51
CA GLY A 60 -3.82 -1.12 -19.82
C GLY A 60 -4.02 0.11 -18.92
N GLN A 61 -4.83 0.03 -17.86
CA GLN A 61 -4.97 1.12 -16.90
C GLN A 61 -3.63 1.44 -16.25
N VAL A 62 -3.43 2.72 -15.93
CA VAL A 62 -2.21 3.19 -15.29
C VAL A 62 -2.43 3.43 -13.80
N ILE A 63 -1.45 3.06 -12.97
CA ILE A 63 -1.50 3.27 -11.52
C ILE A 63 -1.62 4.77 -11.19
N GLY A 64 -0.85 5.61 -11.88
CA GLY A 64 -0.73 7.04 -11.62
C GLY A 64 0.73 7.44 -11.40
N SER A 65 0.95 8.63 -10.88
CA SER A 65 2.29 9.22 -10.69
C SER A 65 2.76 9.02 -9.24
N ILE A 66 3.97 8.53 -9.07
CA ILE A 66 4.64 8.26 -7.79
C ILE A 66 3.92 7.17 -6.98
N LEU A 67 4.16 5.91 -7.36
CA LEU A 67 3.81 4.77 -6.49
C LEU A 67 4.79 4.73 -5.31
N GLN A 68 4.37 5.22 -4.17
CA GLN A 68 5.20 5.40 -2.99
C GLN A 68 5.45 4.09 -2.24
N SER A 69 4.41 3.31 -2.07
CA SER A 69 4.46 2.05 -1.31
C SER A 69 3.35 1.10 -1.73
N VAL A 70 3.53 -0.18 -1.39
CA VAL A 70 2.52 -1.24 -1.52
C VAL A 70 2.47 -2.00 -0.21
N THR A 71 1.28 -2.23 0.32
CA THR A 71 1.06 -3.02 1.53
C THR A 71 -0.05 -4.03 1.28
N VAL A 72 0.18 -5.28 1.63
CA VAL A 72 -0.86 -6.32 1.59
C VAL A 72 -1.56 -6.38 2.95
N ILE A 73 -2.89 -6.22 2.95
CA ILE A 73 -3.74 -6.33 4.14
C ILE A 73 -4.90 -7.28 3.81
N GLY A 74 -4.91 -8.45 4.43
CA GLY A 74 -5.86 -9.51 4.10
C GLY A 74 -5.75 -9.93 2.63
N ASP A 75 -6.87 -9.96 1.93
CA ASP A 75 -6.94 -10.36 0.52
C ASP A 75 -6.71 -9.19 -0.48
N ASN A 76 -6.24 -8.04 0.00
CA ASN A 76 -6.05 -6.85 -0.83
C ASN A 76 -4.63 -6.33 -0.76
N ALA A 77 -4.12 -5.86 -1.90
CA ALA A 77 -2.92 -5.03 -1.98
C ALA A 77 -3.32 -3.56 -2.17
N TYR A 78 -2.76 -2.69 -1.35
CA TYR A 78 -3.00 -1.25 -1.31
C TYR A 78 -1.81 -0.54 -1.93
N LEU A 79 -2.00 0.02 -3.11
CA LEU A 79 -1.00 0.74 -3.88
C LEU A 79 -1.11 2.23 -3.56
N VAL A 80 -0.21 2.74 -2.75
CA VAL A 80 -0.22 4.13 -2.30
C VAL A 80 0.40 5.04 -3.35
N VAL A 81 -0.44 5.84 -4.04
CA VAL A 81 -0.03 6.67 -5.18
C VAL A 81 0.05 8.13 -4.76
N ASN A 82 1.25 8.55 -4.36
CA ASN A 82 1.52 9.82 -3.70
C ASN A 82 1.06 11.04 -4.51
N ASN A 83 1.61 11.22 -5.72
CA ASN A 83 1.35 12.41 -6.53
C ASN A 83 -0.01 12.40 -7.22
N SER A 84 -0.68 11.25 -7.27
CA SER A 84 -2.05 11.14 -7.75
C SER A 84 -3.11 11.23 -6.65
N ALA A 85 -2.69 11.45 -5.39
CA ALA A 85 -3.55 11.65 -4.23
C ALA A 85 -4.62 10.56 -4.07
N LYS A 86 -4.23 9.29 -4.16
CA LYS A 86 -5.13 8.14 -4.08
C LYS A 86 -4.40 6.88 -3.59
N ILE A 87 -5.19 5.88 -3.23
CA ILE A 87 -4.70 4.51 -3.01
C ILE A 87 -5.52 3.59 -3.91
N GLU A 88 -4.87 2.90 -4.84
CA GLU A 88 -5.52 1.85 -5.61
C GLU A 88 -5.56 0.56 -4.79
N VAL A 89 -6.70 -0.11 -4.83
CA VAL A 89 -6.91 -1.38 -4.13
C VAL A 89 -7.13 -2.47 -5.16
N VAL A 90 -6.28 -3.48 -5.10
CA VAL A 90 -6.36 -4.65 -5.98
C VAL A 90 -6.46 -5.93 -5.15
N ASP A 91 -6.91 -7.01 -5.78
CA ASP A 91 -6.77 -8.34 -5.21
C ASP A 91 -5.29 -8.71 -5.05
N ALA A 92 -4.89 -9.20 -3.87
CA ALA A 92 -3.49 -9.48 -3.57
C ALA A 92 -2.90 -10.66 -4.36
N ILE A 93 -3.77 -11.55 -4.88
CA ILE A 93 -3.38 -12.76 -5.62
C ILE A 93 -3.46 -12.54 -7.12
N THR A 94 -4.55 -11.94 -7.61
CA THR A 94 -4.80 -11.78 -9.05
C THR A 94 -4.38 -10.43 -9.61
N MET A 95 -4.17 -9.41 -8.76
CA MET A 95 -3.93 -8.01 -9.11
C MET A 95 -5.11 -7.32 -9.81
N ASP A 96 -6.30 -7.94 -9.83
CA ASP A 96 -7.50 -7.33 -10.33
C ASP A 96 -7.89 -6.09 -9.52
N TYR A 97 -8.23 -5.01 -10.21
CA TYR A 97 -8.71 -3.78 -9.59
C TYR A 97 -10.02 -4.03 -8.82
N LYS A 98 -10.07 -3.53 -7.60
CA LYS A 98 -11.26 -3.61 -6.72
C LYS A 98 -11.86 -2.25 -6.40
N ASN A 99 -11.02 -1.27 -6.06
CA ASN A 99 -11.49 0.05 -5.61
C ASN A 99 -10.37 1.10 -5.65
N THR A 100 -10.76 2.36 -5.50
CA THR A 100 -9.84 3.48 -5.27
C THR A 100 -10.27 4.24 -4.01
N ILE A 101 -9.36 4.37 -3.05
CA ILE A 101 -9.55 5.22 -1.88
C ILE A 101 -9.09 6.63 -2.24
N THR A 102 -9.98 7.60 -2.05
CA THR A 102 -9.75 9.02 -2.26
C THR A 102 -9.84 9.81 -0.96
N GLY A 103 -9.58 11.12 -1.01
CA GLY A 103 -9.56 11.95 0.20
C GLY A 103 -8.24 11.86 0.98
N VAL A 104 -7.20 11.36 0.35
CA VAL A 104 -5.81 11.39 0.84
C VAL A 104 -4.98 12.33 -0.04
N PHE A 105 -3.99 13.02 0.53
CA PHE A 105 -3.21 14.04 -0.17
C PHE A 105 -1.71 13.89 0.08
N GLY A 106 -0.97 13.47 -0.94
CA GLY A 106 0.43 13.10 -0.80
C GLY A 106 0.62 11.91 0.14
N PRO A 107 -0.17 10.81 -0.01
CA PRO A 107 -0.10 9.66 0.88
C PRO A 107 1.28 8.98 0.75
N ARG A 108 1.76 8.43 1.88
CA ARG A 108 3.09 7.82 1.98
C ARG A 108 3.00 6.31 2.22
N TYR A 109 2.42 5.90 3.33
CA TYR A 109 2.32 4.50 3.75
C TYR A 109 0.94 4.20 4.32
N ILE A 110 0.54 2.94 4.26
CA ILE A 110 -0.66 2.43 4.90
C ILE A 110 -0.30 1.22 5.74
N VAL A 111 -0.83 1.14 6.97
CA VAL A 111 -0.68 -0.02 7.85
C VAL A 111 -2.03 -0.41 8.43
N ALA A 112 -2.26 -1.71 8.63
CA ALA A 112 -3.47 -2.20 9.27
C ALA A 112 -3.44 -1.90 10.76
N LEU A 113 -4.55 -1.39 11.31
CA LEU A 113 -4.79 -1.34 12.76
C LEU A 113 -5.45 -2.64 13.25
N ASN A 114 -6.34 -3.17 12.45
CA ASN A 114 -7.06 -4.43 12.67
C ASN A 114 -7.67 -4.90 11.35
N ASN A 115 -8.52 -5.93 11.37
CA ASN A 115 -9.15 -6.49 10.17
C ASN A 115 -10.11 -5.51 9.44
N ASN A 116 -10.56 -4.44 10.10
CA ASN A 116 -11.56 -3.51 9.57
C ASN A 116 -11.03 -2.09 9.34
N GLU A 117 -9.89 -1.76 9.93
CA GLU A 117 -9.34 -0.41 9.91
C GLU A 117 -7.86 -0.40 9.57
N ALA A 118 -7.44 0.62 8.84
CA ALA A 118 -6.05 0.94 8.57
C ALA A 118 -5.79 2.43 8.86
N VAL A 119 -4.53 2.80 8.93
CA VAL A 119 -4.10 4.20 9.00
C VAL A 119 -3.15 4.50 7.87
N VAL A 120 -3.31 5.69 7.27
CA VAL A 120 -2.47 6.22 6.18
C VAL A 120 -1.72 7.43 6.70
N SER A 121 -0.42 7.48 6.45
CA SER A 121 0.39 8.68 6.60
C SER A 121 0.36 9.52 5.32
N GLU A 122 0.23 10.83 5.43
CA GLU A 122 0.25 11.74 4.29
C GLU A 122 0.95 13.07 4.60
N TRP A 123 1.52 13.70 3.58
CA TRP A 123 2.19 14.99 3.73
C TRP A 123 1.29 16.19 3.44
N GLY A 124 0.08 15.96 2.92
CA GLY A 124 -0.77 17.01 2.37
C GLY A 124 -0.28 17.49 0.99
N LEU A 125 -1.04 18.37 0.35
CA LEU A 125 -0.70 18.90 -0.99
C LEU A 125 0.51 19.84 -0.96
N ASP A 126 0.74 20.50 0.14
CA ASP A 126 1.85 21.46 0.33
C ASP A 126 3.15 20.81 0.85
N GLY A 127 3.09 19.51 1.18
CA GLY A 127 4.20 18.79 1.79
C GLY A 127 4.52 19.23 3.23
N LEU A 128 3.64 20.00 3.88
CA LEU A 128 3.80 20.55 5.22
C LEU A 128 2.62 20.26 6.14
N SER A 129 1.41 20.11 5.56
CA SER A 129 0.15 19.85 6.27
C SER A 129 -0.06 18.36 6.52
N GLY A 130 0.92 17.68 7.10
CA GLY A 130 0.88 16.23 7.29
C GLY A 130 -0.26 15.77 8.19
N GLN A 131 -0.77 14.58 7.92
CA GLN A 131 -1.84 13.94 8.70
C GLN A 131 -1.64 12.42 8.79
N LEU A 132 -2.23 11.84 9.83
CA LEU A 132 -2.66 10.44 9.82
C LEU A 132 -4.14 10.40 9.48
N LYS A 133 -4.54 9.49 8.59
CA LYS A 133 -5.96 9.28 8.24
C LYS A 133 -6.36 7.85 8.49
N LYS A 134 -7.45 7.67 9.24
CA LYS A 134 -8.05 6.36 9.45
C LYS A 134 -8.92 5.98 8.26
N ILE A 135 -8.77 4.75 7.81
CA ILE A 135 -9.52 4.17 6.70
C ILE A 135 -10.38 3.03 7.21
N ASN A 136 -11.65 3.03 6.87
CA ASN A 136 -12.50 1.84 7.01
C ASN A 136 -12.26 0.94 5.79
N LEU A 137 -11.76 -0.27 6.03
CA LEU A 137 -11.39 -1.22 4.97
C LEU A 137 -12.58 -1.88 4.28
N SER A 138 -13.76 -1.89 4.91
CA SER A 138 -14.97 -2.45 4.30
C SER A 138 -15.62 -1.46 3.33
N THR A 139 -15.62 -0.17 3.67
CA THR A 139 -16.21 0.90 2.83
C THR A 139 -15.19 1.59 1.94
N MET A 140 -13.88 1.35 2.16
CA MET A 140 -12.76 1.99 1.46
C MET A 140 -12.82 3.53 1.55
N THR A 141 -13.15 4.06 2.73
CA THR A 141 -13.32 5.50 2.96
C THR A 141 -12.52 5.99 4.15
N VAL A 142 -12.09 7.25 4.09
CA VAL A 142 -11.52 7.98 5.24
C VAL A 142 -12.62 8.23 6.26
N THR A 143 -12.35 7.91 7.53
CA THR A 143 -13.32 8.05 8.64
C THR A 143 -12.88 9.06 9.70
N ASP A 144 -11.56 9.28 9.84
CA ASP A 144 -11.01 10.19 10.84
C ASP A 144 -9.63 10.70 10.42
N SER A 145 -9.13 11.77 11.04
CA SER A 145 -7.79 12.30 10.80
C SER A 145 -7.24 13.10 11.95
N VAL A 146 -5.90 13.12 12.07
CA VAL A 146 -5.17 13.98 13.02
C VAL A 146 -3.95 14.58 12.32
N SER A 147 -3.61 15.84 12.68
CA SER A 147 -2.42 16.50 12.15
C SER A 147 -1.14 15.94 12.77
N VAL A 148 -0.16 15.64 11.91
CA VAL A 148 1.17 15.14 12.28
C VAL A 148 2.22 15.74 11.35
N SER A 149 3.39 16.08 11.85
CA SER A 149 4.41 16.81 11.07
C SER A 149 5.17 15.89 10.10
N GLY A 150 4.72 15.81 8.86
CA GLY A 150 5.36 15.04 7.79
C GLY A 150 5.56 13.56 8.13
N PRO A 151 4.46 12.83 8.43
CA PRO A 151 4.54 11.43 8.79
C PRO A 151 4.98 10.57 7.60
N GLU A 152 5.82 9.61 7.90
CA GLU A 152 6.38 8.62 6.97
C GLU A 152 5.93 7.22 7.37
N GLN A 153 6.87 6.27 7.45
CA GLN A 153 6.57 4.91 7.82
C GLN A 153 6.03 4.81 9.25
N MET A 154 5.18 3.84 9.43
CA MET A 154 4.51 3.55 10.70
C MET A 154 4.73 2.09 11.09
N VAL A 155 4.85 1.85 12.39
CA VAL A 155 4.90 0.51 12.99
C VAL A 155 3.78 0.39 14.01
N ILE A 156 3.10 -0.74 14.04
CA ILE A 156 2.09 -1.07 15.04
C ILE A 156 2.73 -1.99 16.08
N SER A 157 2.72 -1.57 17.34
CA SER A 157 3.16 -2.37 18.47
C SER A 157 2.31 -2.05 19.69
N ASP A 158 1.91 -3.07 20.46
CA ASP A 158 1.12 -2.94 21.71
C ASP A 158 -0.11 -2.03 21.57
N ASP A 159 -0.87 -2.20 20.48
CA ASP A 159 -2.06 -1.39 20.14
C ASP A 159 -1.75 0.11 19.99
N LYS A 160 -0.51 0.46 19.66
CA LYS A 160 -0.05 1.82 19.36
C LYS A 160 0.47 1.96 17.95
N ILE A 161 0.35 3.16 17.43
CA ILE A 161 0.89 3.57 16.13
C ILE A 161 2.14 4.40 16.41
N PHE A 162 3.30 3.86 16.10
CA PHE A 162 4.56 4.59 16.10
C PHE A 162 4.76 5.20 14.71
N VAL A 163 5.01 6.49 14.64
CA VAL A 163 5.08 7.26 13.40
C VAL A 163 6.44 7.92 13.27
N ALA A 164 7.19 7.59 12.23
CA ALA A 164 8.39 8.32 11.87
C ALA A 164 8.01 9.68 11.30
N ASN A 165 8.48 10.77 11.88
CA ASN A 165 8.15 12.12 11.44
C ASN A 165 9.37 12.78 10.80
N SER A 166 9.34 12.92 9.47
CA SER A 166 10.39 13.62 8.71
C SER A 166 10.21 15.13 8.72
N GLY A 167 8.99 15.61 8.92
CA GLY A 167 8.59 16.99 8.72
C GLY A 167 8.22 17.34 7.28
N GLY A 168 8.15 16.36 6.39
CA GLY A 168 7.85 16.60 4.98
C GLY A 168 8.90 17.49 4.30
N PHE A 169 8.49 18.59 3.68
CA PHE A 169 9.40 19.61 3.16
C PHE A 169 10.02 20.50 4.26
N GLY A 170 9.49 20.43 5.49
CA GLY A 170 10.11 21.01 6.67
C GLY A 170 11.12 20.09 7.33
N GLU A 171 11.16 20.10 8.66
CA GLU A 171 12.04 19.27 9.47
C GLU A 171 11.33 18.83 10.76
N SER A 172 11.48 17.57 11.13
CA SER A 172 11.08 17.03 12.42
C SER A 172 12.18 16.14 12.99
N ASN A 173 12.18 15.92 14.29
CA ASN A 173 13.13 15.12 15.03
C ASN A 173 12.46 14.26 16.11
N VAL A 174 11.24 13.84 15.85
CA VAL A 174 10.46 13.00 16.78
C VAL A 174 9.88 11.77 16.08
N VAL A 175 9.71 10.72 16.83
CA VAL A 175 8.73 9.66 16.57
C VAL A 175 7.53 9.98 17.45
N SER A 176 6.35 10.13 16.86
CA SER A 176 5.11 10.30 17.62
C SER A 176 4.40 8.96 17.80
N VAL A 177 3.79 8.79 18.97
CA VAL A 177 3.05 7.58 19.33
C VAL A 177 1.59 7.93 19.54
N HIS A 178 0.70 7.21 18.85
CA HIS A 178 -0.73 7.45 18.88
C HIS A 178 -1.49 6.18 19.27
N GLY A 179 -2.63 6.34 19.95
CA GLY A 179 -3.60 5.27 20.08
C GLY A 179 -4.32 5.00 18.75
N PHE A 180 -5.09 3.91 18.67
CA PHE A 180 -5.93 3.61 17.49
C PHE A 180 -7.09 4.60 17.29
N ASP A 181 -7.37 5.45 18.26
CA ASP A 181 -8.24 6.62 18.16
C ASP A 181 -7.56 7.87 17.56
N LEU A 182 -6.30 7.72 17.11
CA LEU A 182 -5.42 8.75 16.59
C LEU A 182 -4.99 9.81 17.62
N VAL A 183 -5.32 9.68 18.89
CA VAL A 183 -4.86 10.59 19.94
C VAL A 183 -3.36 10.39 20.16
N GLN A 184 -2.59 11.49 20.06
CA GLN A 184 -1.16 11.46 20.34
C GLN A 184 -0.92 11.33 21.84
N GLU A 185 -0.11 10.36 22.24
CA GLU A 185 0.18 10.06 23.65
C GLU A 185 1.61 10.48 24.04
N ILE A 186 2.57 10.23 23.15
CA ILE A 186 4.00 10.43 23.42
C ILE A 186 4.70 11.01 22.19
N GLU A 187 5.75 11.78 22.43
CA GLU A 187 6.78 12.12 21.45
C GLU A 187 8.13 11.62 21.94
N ILE A 188 8.81 10.87 21.09
CA ILE A 188 10.14 10.32 21.36
C ILE A 188 11.14 11.13 20.54
N PRO A 189 12.03 11.92 21.19
CA PRO A 189 13.06 12.67 20.48
C PRO A 189 14.06 11.72 19.81
N VAL A 190 14.30 11.95 18.52
CA VAL A 190 15.22 11.14 17.69
C VAL A 190 16.09 12.04 16.81
N GLY A 191 16.81 11.46 15.86
CA GLY A 191 17.51 12.22 14.84
C GLY A 191 16.56 13.00 13.93
N LYS A 192 17.09 13.98 13.20
CA LYS A 192 16.31 14.78 12.25
C LYS A 192 15.89 13.96 11.05
N ARG A 193 14.67 14.20 10.56
CA ARG A 193 14.11 13.64 9.33
C ARG A 193 14.05 12.12 9.34
N THR A 194 13.59 11.53 10.45
CA THR A 194 13.34 10.08 10.55
C THR A 194 12.26 9.67 9.54
N ILE A 195 12.56 8.67 8.72
CA ILE A 195 11.68 8.23 7.64
C ILE A 195 11.23 6.79 7.78
N ASP A 196 11.96 5.98 8.54
CA ASP A 196 11.75 4.54 8.62
C ASP A 196 12.03 4.01 10.02
N MET A 197 11.32 2.95 10.38
CA MET A 197 11.46 2.21 11.63
C MET A 197 11.21 0.74 11.37
N VAL A 198 11.83 -0.12 12.13
CA VAL A 198 11.61 -1.56 12.08
C VAL A 198 11.38 -2.10 13.48
N GLN A 199 10.45 -3.02 13.60
CA GLN A 199 10.22 -3.77 14.80
C GLN A 199 11.06 -5.05 14.75
N ASP A 200 11.78 -5.37 15.83
CA ASP A 200 12.55 -6.60 15.92
C ASP A 200 11.66 -7.80 16.31
N ILE A 201 12.26 -8.98 16.40
CA ILE A 201 11.55 -10.22 16.75
C ILE A 201 10.99 -10.21 18.19
N ASN A 202 11.47 -9.33 19.05
CA ASN A 202 10.99 -9.17 20.42
C ASN A 202 9.92 -8.07 20.56
N SER A 203 9.47 -7.51 19.45
CA SER A 203 8.56 -6.36 19.37
C SER A 203 9.18 -5.04 19.84
N ASP A 204 10.52 -4.93 19.94
CA ASP A 204 11.21 -3.66 20.18
C ASP A 204 11.26 -2.83 18.87
N ILE A 205 11.12 -1.50 18.99
CA ILE A 205 11.09 -0.55 17.85
C ILE A 205 12.31 0.38 17.93
#